data_41a8860381702915d485e3743d360f07
#
_entry.id   41a8860381702915d485e3743d360f07
#
_cell.length_a   1.000
_cell.length_b   1.000
_cell.length_c   1.000
_cell.angle_alpha   90.00
_cell.angle_beta   90.00
_cell.angle_gamma   90.00
#
_symmetry.space_group_name_H-M   'P 1'
#
loop_
_entity.id
_entity.type
_entity.pdbx_description
1 polymer ?
#
loop_
_entity_poly.entity_id
_entity_poly.type
_entity_poly.pdbx_seq_one_letter_code
_entity_poly.pdbx_strand_id
1 'polypeptide(L)'
;AGPHHLHYTALPDWATTLGMVFSVMLWMPSWGGMINGLMTLSGAWDKLRTDPVLRMMVVSVAFYGMSTFEGPMMSIKVVNSLSHYTDWTIGHVHSGALGWVGFVSFGALYCLVPWLWNRQLYSLKLVNWHFWISTIGIVLYISAMWVSGILQGLMWRAYTSLGFLEYSFIESVEAMHPFYIIRAAGGALFLVGALIMAFNLWMTVNAGQASETEGAGALQPAE
;
A
#
# COMPACT_ATOMS: atom_id res chain seq x y z
N ALA A 1 -0.18 -19.64 -6.26
CA ALA A 1 -1.08 -18.49 -6.11
C ALA A 1 -1.85 -18.11 -7.38
N GLY A 2 -1.33 -18.38 -8.60
CA GLY A 2 -1.97 -18.02 -9.87
C GLY A 2 -3.45 -18.41 -10.02
N PRO A 3 -3.87 -19.65 -9.67
CA PRO A 3 -5.24 -20.09 -9.86
C PRO A 3 -6.30 -19.29 -9.08
N HIS A 4 -5.97 -18.59 -8.03
CA HIS A 4 -6.94 -17.76 -7.31
C HIS A 4 -7.45 -16.56 -8.13
N HIS A 5 -6.73 -16.15 -9.18
CA HIS A 5 -7.19 -15.16 -10.14
C HIS A 5 -8.11 -15.75 -11.21
N LEU A 6 -8.38 -17.05 -11.17
CA LEU A 6 -9.10 -17.80 -12.19
C LEU A 6 -10.37 -18.46 -11.65
N HIS A 7 -10.86 -18.04 -10.48
CA HIS A 7 -12.09 -18.61 -9.88
C HIS A 7 -13.34 -18.42 -10.74
N TYR A 8 -13.36 -17.41 -11.59
CA TYR A 8 -14.47 -17.08 -12.50
C TYR A 8 -14.33 -17.70 -13.90
N THR A 9 -13.27 -18.48 -14.12
CA THR A 9 -13.02 -19.13 -15.41
C THR A 9 -13.56 -20.56 -15.45
N ALA A 10 -13.49 -21.20 -16.62
CA ALA A 10 -13.93 -22.56 -16.83
C ALA A 10 -12.95 -23.64 -16.28
N LEU A 11 -12.09 -23.29 -15.34
CA LEU A 11 -11.23 -24.28 -14.69
C LEU A 11 -12.06 -25.24 -13.85
N PRO A 12 -11.65 -26.52 -13.78
CA PRO A 12 -12.27 -27.49 -12.87
C PRO A 12 -12.25 -26.99 -11.42
N ASP A 13 -13.31 -27.27 -10.66
CA ASP A 13 -13.44 -26.80 -9.29
C ASP A 13 -12.29 -27.21 -8.37
N TRP A 14 -11.76 -28.42 -8.55
CA TRP A 14 -10.61 -28.90 -7.79
C TRP A 14 -9.36 -28.02 -8.00
N ALA A 15 -9.13 -27.51 -9.23
CA ALA A 15 -7.98 -26.67 -9.55
C ALA A 15 -8.10 -25.29 -8.88
N THR A 16 -9.28 -24.69 -8.90
CA THR A 16 -9.56 -23.43 -8.20
C THR A 16 -9.48 -23.59 -6.68
N THR A 17 -9.93 -24.75 -6.16
CA THR A 17 -9.82 -25.07 -4.72
C THR A 17 -8.36 -25.20 -4.28
N LEU A 18 -7.53 -25.90 -5.06
CA LEU A 18 -6.08 -25.96 -4.78
C LEU A 18 -5.45 -24.58 -4.82
N GLY A 19 -5.82 -23.74 -5.79
CA GLY A 19 -5.37 -22.35 -5.88
C GLY A 19 -5.72 -21.56 -4.64
N MET A 20 -6.94 -21.71 -4.12
CA MET A 20 -7.37 -21.10 -2.86
C MET A 20 -6.52 -21.57 -1.68
N VAL A 21 -6.35 -22.88 -1.51
CA VAL A 21 -5.56 -23.47 -0.41
C VAL A 21 -4.13 -22.94 -0.40
N PHE A 22 -3.45 -23.01 -1.55
CA PHE A 22 -2.07 -22.51 -1.65
C PHE A 22 -1.97 -21.00 -1.45
N SER A 23 -2.99 -20.25 -1.82
CA SER A 23 -3.02 -18.80 -1.59
C SER A 23 -3.17 -18.47 -0.11
N VAL A 24 -4.03 -19.19 0.61
CA VAL A 24 -4.16 -19.03 2.08
C VAL A 24 -2.86 -19.42 2.80
N MET A 25 -2.14 -20.43 2.31
CA MET A 25 -0.81 -20.79 2.86
C MET A 25 0.23 -19.67 2.73
N LEU A 26 0.08 -18.73 1.81
CA LEU A 26 0.97 -17.58 1.67
C LEU A 26 0.94 -16.62 2.88
N TRP A 27 -0.07 -16.67 3.73
CA TRP A 27 -0.04 -15.90 4.97
C TRP A 27 1.19 -16.20 5.82
N MET A 28 1.59 -17.46 5.89
CA MET A 28 2.71 -17.91 6.72
C MET A 28 4.04 -17.23 6.37
N PRO A 29 4.55 -17.33 5.12
CA PRO A 29 5.82 -16.69 4.77
C PRO A 29 5.71 -15.17 4.72
N SER A 30 4.58 -14.61 4.28
CA SER A 30 4.42 -13.16 4.19
C SER A 30 4.40 -12.50 5.58
N TRP A 31 3.66 -13.08 6.50
CA TRP A 31 3.63 -12.55 7.87
C TRP A 31 4.91 -12.85 8.65
N GLY A 32 5.57 -13.97 8.36
CA GLY A 32 6.92 -14.23 8.85
C GLY A 32 7.89 -13.11 8.45
N GLY A 33 7.85 -12.68 7.18
CA GLY A 33 8.62 -11.54 6.69
C GLY A 33 8.25 -10.22 7.35
N MET A 34 6.95 -9.95 7.55
CA MET A 34 6.47 -8.75 8.25
C MET A 34 6.95 -8.71 9.70
N ILE A 35 6.78 -9.80 10.44
CA ILE A 35 7.21 -9.91 11.84
C ILE A 35 8.72 -9.72 11.94
N ASN A 36 9.50 -10.38 11.08
CA ASN A 36 10.95 -10.21 11.03
C ASN A 36 11.36 -8.77 10.76
N GLY A 37 10.72 -8.11 9.78
CA GLY A 37 10.94 -6.70 9.48
C GLY A 37 10.65 -5.78 10.68
N LEU A 38 9.55 -5.99 11.39
CA LEU A 38 9.22 -5.22 12.58
C LEU A 38 10.17 -5.52 13.75
N MET A 39 10.58 -6.76 13.91
CA MET A 39 11.51 -7.16 14.98
C MET A 39 12.93 -6.62 14.80
N THR A 40 13.33 -6.21 13.61
CA THR A 40 14.60 -5.48 13.40
C THR A 40 14.65 -4.15 14.16
N LEU A 41 13.48 -3.61 14.56
CA LEU A 41 13.37 -2.40 15.39
C LEU A 41 13.35 -2.71 16.89
N SER A 42 13.49 -3.97 17.29
CA SER A 42 13.52 -4.34 18.71
C SER A 42 14.63 -3.55 19.44
N GLY A 43 14.23 -2.81 20.47
CA GLY A 43 15.14 -1.93 21.21
C GLY A 43 15.35 -0.53 20.58
N ALA A 44 14.79 -0.22 19.41
CA ALA A 44 14.97 1.06 18.72
C ALA A 44 13.65 1.74 18.31
N TRP A 45 12.52 1.38 18.91
CA TRP A 45 11.21 1.95 18.57
C TRP A 45 11.09 3.45 18.83
N ASP A 46 11.89 4.00 19.74
CA ASP A 46 11.98 5.43 20.00
C ASP A 46 12.44 6.24 18.79
N LYS A 47 13.26 5.65 17.92
CA LYS A 47 13.78 6.28 16.71
C LYS A 47 12.68 6.71 15.73
N LEU A 48 11.53 6.02 15.75
CA LEU A 48 10.38 6.41 14.92
C LEU A 48 9.86 7.82 15.22
N ARG A 49 10.12 8.36 16.42
CA ARG A 49 9.69 9.71 16.80
C ARG A 49 10.48 10.81 16.08
N THR A 50 11.73 10.54 15.77
CA THR A 50 12.69 11.53 15.24
C THR A 50 13.06 11.30 13.79
N ASP A 51 13.01 10.06 13.31
CA ASP A 51 13.43 9.69 11.95
C ASP A 51 12.22 9.46 11.03
N PRO A 52 11.90 10.40 10.12
CA PRO A 52 10.80 10.25 9.19
C PRO A 52 11.07 9.21 8.08
N VAL A 53 12.31 8.92 7.76
CA VAL A 53 12.66 7.89 6.76
C VAL A 53 12.37 6.51 7.34
N LEU A 54 12.79 6.27 8.60
CA LEU A 54 12.49 5.03 9.30
C LEU A 54 10.97 4.82 9.44
N ARG A 55 10.20 5.90 9.67
CA ARG A 55 8.73 5.83 9.67
C ARG A 55 8.17 5.33 8.35
N MET A 56 8.72 5.77 7.20
CA MET A 56 8.31 5.27 5.89
C MET A 56 8.55 3.77 5.77
N MET A 57 9.69 3.27 6.23
CA MET A 57 10.02 1.85 6.22
C MET A 57 9.03 1.04 7.06
N VAL A 58 8.71 1.50 8.27
CA VAL A 58 7.77 0.80 9.16
C VAL A 58 6.34 0.81 8.63
N VAL A 59 5.89 1.95 8.12
CA VAL A 59 4.56 2.04 7.48
C VAL A 59 4.49 1.15 6.25
N SER A 60 5.56 1.09 5.44
CA SER A 60 5.67 0.14 4.33
C SER A 60 5.48 -1.31 4.79
N VAL A 61 6.16 -1.72 5.87
CA VAL A 61 6.03 -3.08 6.43
C VAL A 61 4.61 -3.34 6.95
N ALA A 62 3.96 -2.34 7.54
CA ALA A 62 2.55 -2.46 7.98
C ALA A 62 1.60 -2.65 6.78
N PHE A 63 1.77 -1.88 5.71
CA PHE A 63 1.02 -2.06 4.46
C PHE A 63 1.32 -3.39 3.78
N TYR A 64 2.57 -3.87 3.85
CA TYR A 64 2.94 -5.22 3.40
C TYR A 64 2.12 -6.28 4.13
N GLY A 65 2.10 -6.26 5.45
CA GLY A 65 1.33 -7.20 6.24
C GLY A 65 -0.16 -7.14 5.94
N MET A 66 -0.72 -5.94 5.78
CA MET A 66 -2.13 -5.73 5.48
C MET A 66 -2.48 -6.24 4.07
N SER A 67 -1.73 -5.87 3.05
CA SER A 67 -2.01 -6.30 1.67
C SER A 67 -1.81 -7.80 1.48
N THR A 68 -0.82 -8.39 2.14
CA THR A 68 -0.58 -9.84 2.10
C THR A 68 -1.51 -10.65 3.01
N PHE A 69 -2.23 -10.01 3.93
CA PHE A 69 -3.41 -10.60 4.57
C PHE A 69 -4.60 -10.61 3.63
N GLU A 70 -4.87 -9.47 3.01
CA GLU A 70 -6.05 -9.25 2.18
C GLU A 70 -6.04 -10.11 0.91
N GLY A 71 -4.89 -10.24 0.23
CA GLY A 71 -4.75 -11.04 -0.99
C GLY A 71 -5.18 -12.50 -0.82
N PRO A 72 -4.58 -13.25 0.12
CA PRO A 72 -5.01 -14.60 0.42
C PRO A 72 -6.46 -14.71 0.91
N MET A 73 -6.95 -13.74 1.68
CA MET A 73 -8.35 -13.69 2.10
C MET A 73 -9.28 -13.56 0.89
N MET A 74 -8.97 -12.68 -0.06
CA MET A 74 -9.72 -12.53 -1.31
C MET A 74 -9.62 -13.75 -2.23
N SER A 75 -8.66 -14.66 -2.01
CA SER A 75 -8.57 -15.94 -2.72
C SER A 75 -9.61 -16.95 -2.28
N ILE A 76 -10.20 -16.78 -1.09
CA ILE A 76 -11.27 -17.65 -0.59
C ILE A 76 -12.49 -17.46 -1.50
N LYS A 77 -13.02 -18.56 -2.06
CA LYS A 77 -14.07 -18.50 -3.09
C LYS A 77 -15.27 -17.63 -2.72
N VAL A 78 -15.73 -17.70 -1.47
CA VAL A 78 -16.87 -16.90 -0.99
C VAL A 78 -16.52 -15.40 -0.96
N VAL A 79 -15.32 -15.05 -0.50
CA VAL A 79 -14.83 -13.67 -0.49
C VAL A 79 -14.58 -13.19 -1.92
N ASN A 80 -13.96 -14.03 -2.75
CA ASN A 80 -13.69 -13.71 -4.16
C ASN A 80 -14.98 -13.41 -4.93
N SER A 81 -16.05 -14.18 -4.67
CA SER A 81 -17.34 -13.95 -5.31
C SER A 81 -17.96 -12.59 -4.99
N LEU A 82 -17.55 -11.96 -3.88
CA LEU A 82 -17.97 -10.60 -3.52
C LEU A 82 -17.01 -9.53 -4.06
N SER A 83 -15.70 -9.80 -3.96
CA SER A 83 -14.65 -8.80 -4.24
C SER A 83 -14.26 -8.71 -5.71
N HIS A 84 -14.47 -9.76 -6.49
CA HIS A 84 -13.96 -9.85 -7.87
C HIS A 84 -14.62 -8.80 -8.77
N TYR A 85 -13.79 -8.08 -9.54
CA TYR A 85 -14.15 -6.94 -10.38
C TYR A 85 -14.69 -5.70 -9.64
N THR A 86 -14.73 -5.70 -8.32
CA THR A 86 -15.15 -4.54 -7.54
C THR A 86 -13.98 -3.61 -7.21
N ASP A 87 -14.30 -2.41 -6.74
CA ASP A 87 -13.31 -1.44 -6.25
C ASP A 87 -12.52 -1.96 -5.03
N TRP A 88 -12.99 -3.01 -4.35
CA TRP A 88 -12.20 -3.66 -3.29
C TRP A 88 -10.86 -4.17 -3.81
N THR A 89 -10.86 -4.79 -5.01
CA THR A 89 -9.61 -5.21 -5.66
C THR A 89 -8.67 -4.03 -5.93
N ILE A 90 -9.23 -2.87 -6.29
CA ILE A 90 -8.45 -1.64 -6.50
C ILE A 90 -7.83 -1.15 -5.18
N GLY A 91 -8.60 -1.17 -4.07
CA GLY A 91 -8.10 -0.86 -2.73
C GLY A 91 -6.94 -1.77 -2.32
N HIS A 92 -7.12 -3.08 -2.51
CA HIS A 92 -6.10 -4.09 -2.25
C HIS A 92 -4.80 -3.83 -3.02
N VAL A 93 -4.89 -3.66 -4.33
CA VAL A 93 -3.71 -3.42 -5.18
C VAL A 93 -2.98 -2.15 -4.79
N HIS A 94 -3.71 -1.07 -4.46
CA HIS A 94 -3.08 0.20 -4.09
C HIS A 94 -2.51 0.19 -2.66
N SER A 95 -3.06 -0.59 -1.74
CA SER A 95 -2.44 -0.82 -0.44
C SER A 95 -1.07 -1.49 -0.59
N GLY A 96 -0.93 -2.43 -1.52
CA GLY A 96 0.34 -3.06 -1.88
C GLY A 96 1.26 -2.15 -2.69
N ALA A 97 0.77 -1.60 -3.82
CA ALA A 97 1.61 -0.85 -4.76
C ALA A 97 2.06 0.50 -4.21
N LEU A 98 1.18 1.27 -3.59
CA LEU A 98 1.49 2.60 -3.07
C LEU A 98 1.83 2.57 -1.58
N GLY A 99 1.09 1.80 -0.78
CA GLY A 99 1.34 1.69 0.64
C GLY A 99 2.62 0.91 0.95
N TRP A 100 2.77 -0.28 0.42
CA TRP A 100 3.98 -1.08 0.66
C TRP A 100 5.13 -0.66 -0.27
N VAL A 101 5.02 -0.94 -1.58
CA VAL A 101 6.13 -0.72 -2.51
C VAL A 101 6.48 0.75 -2.66
N GLY A 102 5.49 1.64 -2.66
CA GLY A 102 5.70 3.09 -2.71
C GLY A 102 6.51 3.59 -1.52
N PHE A 103 6.08 3.29 -0.29
CA PHE A 103 6.78 3.79 0.90
C PHE A 103 8.18 3.19 1.10
N VAL A 104 8.40 1.90 0.80
CA VAL A 104 9.77 1.34 0.86
C VAL A 104 10.68 1.99 -0.19
N SER A 105 10.17 2.24 -1.40
CA SER A 105 10.91 2.93 -2.45
C SER A 105 11.25 4.36 -2.07
N PHE A 106 10.30 5.10 -1.51
CA PHE A 106 10.53 6.47 -1.03
C PHE A 106 11.56 6.51 0.09
N GLY A 107 11.45 5.63 1.08
CA GLY A 107 12.43 5.52 2.14
C GLY A 107 13.82 5.15 1.60
N ALA A 108 13.89 4.19 0.68
CA ALA A 108 15.14 3.80 0.04
C ALA A 108 15.78 4.97 -0.74
N LEU A 109 15.01 5.75 -1.48
CA LEU A 109 15.53 6.93 -2.20
C LEU A 109 16.07 7.98 -1.25
N TYR A 110 15.41 8.24 -0.13
CA TYR A 110 15.90 9.17 0.90
C TYR A 110 17.19 8.70 1.59
N CYS A 111 17.48 7.40 1.61
CA CYS A 111 18.74 6.86 2.08
C CYS A 111 19.82 6.86 0.99
N LEU A 112 19.46 6.34 -0.19
CA LEU A 112 20.46 6.08 -1.25
C LEU A 112 20.92 7.35 -1.97
N VAL A 113 20.04 8.31 -2.25
CA VAL A 113 20.43 9.51 -2.98
C VAL A 113 21.46 10.33 -2.21
N PRO A 114 21.30 10.68 -0.93
CA PRO A 114 22.32 11.36 -0.15
C PRO A 114 23.64 10.59 -0.11
N TRP A 115 23.57 9.28 0.06
CA TRP A 115 24.76 8.41 0.12
C TRP A 115 25.54 8.39 -1.21
N LEU A 116 24.83 8.20 -2.34
CA LEU A 116 25.44 8.15 -3.67
C LEU A 116 26.09 9.46 -4.08
N TRP A 117 25.50 10.60 -3.69
CA TRP A 117 26.05 11.94 -3.99
C TRP A 117 26.95 12.51 -2.90
N ASN A 118 27.18 11.73 -1.83
CA ASN A 118 27.94 12.18 -0.64
C ASN A 118 27.43 13.54 -0.12
N ARG A 119 26.12 13.65 0.09
CA ARG A 119 25.45 14.89 0.53
C ARG A 119 24.43 14.60 1.62
N GLN A 120 24.17 15.58 2.44
CA GLN A 120 23.06 15.53 3.39
C GLN A 120 21.72 15.84 2.69
N LEU A 121 20.64 15.25 3.18
CA LEU A 121 19.29 15.59 2.71
C LEU A 121 19.06 17.10 2.88
N TYR A 122 18.54 17.72 1.82
CA TYR A 122 18.22 19.15 1.81
C TYR A 122 17.31 19.54 2.96
N SER A 123 16.26 18.76 3.25
CA SER A 123 15.33 19.08 4.32
C SER A 123 14.60 17.84 4.90
N LEU A 124 14.89 17.53 6.17
CA LEU A 124 14.14 16.52 6.94
C LEU A 124 12.68 16.96 7.20
N LYS A 125 12.42 18.26 7.22
CA LYS A 125 11.07 18.81 7.31
C LYS A 125 10.22 18.39 6.11
N LEU A 126 10.78 18.47 4.89
CA LEU A 126 10.08 18.03 3.68
C LEU A 126 9.86 16.51 3.66
N VAL A 127 10.80 15.71 4.18
CA VAL A 127 10.59 14.27 4.36
C VAL A 127 9.40 14.00 5.29
N ASN A 128 9.31 14.74 6.39
CA ASN A 128 8.21 14.60 7.33
C ASN A 128 6.85 15.02 6.74
N TRP A 129 6.81 16.10 5.96
CA TRP A 129 5.61 16.50 5.23
C TRP A 129 5.20 15.46 4.19
N HIS A 130 6.14 14.97 3.40
CA HIS A 130 5.90 13.89 2.44
C HIS A 130 5.31 12.67 3.15
N PHE A 131 5.90 12.23 4.25
CA PHE A 131 5.43 11.08 5.01
C PHE A 131 3.94 11.23 5.40
N TRP A 132 3.57 12.33 6.04
CA TRP A 132 2.21 12.49 6.54
C TRP A 132 1.19 12.70 5.42
N ILE A 133 1.50 13.53 4.44
CA ILE A 133 0.61 13.81 3.32
C ILE A 133 0.35 12.53 2.53
N SER A 134 1.39 11.75 2.21
CA SER A 134 1.24 10.49 1.48
C SER A 134 0.54 9.42 2.31
N THR A 135 0.80 9.34 3.62
CA THR A 135 0.11 8.39 4.50
C THR A 135 -1.38 8.69 4.57
N ILE A 136 -1.76 9.94 4.80
CA ILE A 136 -3.17 10.34 4.80
C ILE A 136 -3.79 10.08 3.43
N GLY A 137 -3.08 10.42 2.36
CA GLY A 137 -3.54 10.22 0.99
C GLY A 137 -3.85 8.76 0.67
N ILE A 138 -2.93 7.85 0.98
CA ILE A 138 -3.15 6.42 0.70
C ILE A 138 -4.23 5.82 1.61
N VAL A 139 -4.31 6.21 2.87
CA VAL A 139 -5.36 5.72 3.79
C VAL A 139 -6.74 6.15 3.29
N LEU A 140 -6.93 7.40 2.89
CA LEU A 140 -8.19 7.87 2.30
C LEU A 140 -8.53 7.09 1.02
N TYR A 141 -7.54 6.89 0.15
CA TYR A 141 -7.71 6.17 -1.10
C TYR A 141 -8.21 4.74 -0.89
N ILE A 142 -7.47 3.95 -0.10
CA ILE A 142 -7.79 2.53 0.08
C ILE A 142 -9.10 2.34 0.88
N SER A 143 -9.34 3.16 1.90
CA SER A 143 -10.58 3.07 2.69
C SER A 143 -11.81 3.35 1.83
N ALA A 144 -11.74 4.37 0.96
CA ALA A 144 -12.81 4.64 0.03
C ALA A 144 -13.05 3.47 -0.93
N MET A 145 -11.99 2.85 -1.44
CA MET A 145 -12.10 1.71 -2.37
C MET A 145 -12.60 0.44 -1.67
N TRP A 146 -12.23 0.20 -0.43
CA TRP A 146 -12.76 -0.94 0.31
C TRP A 146 -14.26 -0.83 0.56
N VAL A 147 -14.70 0.32 1.07
CA VAL A 147 -16.13 0.55 1.33
C VAL A 147 -16.93 0.52 0.02
N SER A 148 -16.45 1.22 -1.00
CA SER A 148 -17.02 1.22 -2.35
C SER A 148 -17.13 -0.20 -2.91
N GLY A 149 -16.04 -0.96 -2.87
CA GLY A 149 -16.01 -2.30 -3.46
C GLY A 149 -16.90 -3.31 -2.75
N ILE A 150 -16.98 -3.25 -1.41
CA ILE A 150 -17.91 -4.10 -0.65
C ILE A 150 -19.37 -3.74 -1.01
N LEU A 151 -19.70 -2.46 -1.01
CA LEU A 151 -21.05 -2.01 -1.38
C LEU A 151 -21.40 -2.40 -2.82
N GLN A 152 -20.49 -2.19 -3.76
CA GLN A 152 -20.61 -2.57 -5.16
C GLN A 152 -20.88 -4.09 -5.31
N GLY A 153 -20.07 -4.92 -4.65
CA GLY A 153 -20.25 -6.38 -4.69
C GLY A 153 -21.57 -6.84 -4.08
N LEU A 154 -22.05 -6.18 -3.02
CA LEU A 154 -23.36 -6.45 -2.42
C LEU A 154 -24.50 -6.07 -3.38
N MET A 155 -24.43 -4.89 -4.01
CA MET A 155 -25.44 -4.45 -4.99
C MET A 155 -25.50 -5.37 -6.21
N TRP A 156 -24.37 -5.84 -6.72
CA TRP A 156 -24.32 -6.74 -7.87
C TRP A 156 -24.86 -8.15 -7.58
N ARG A 157 -25.03 -8.51 -6.32
CA ARG A 157 -25.54 -9.81 -5.88
C ARG A 157 -26.95 -9.74 -5.28
N ALA A 158 -27.55 -8.57 -5.27
CA ALA A 158 -28.92 -8.40 -4.82
C ALA A 158 -29.89 -8.77 -5.94
N TYR A 159 -30.80 -9.71 -5.65
CA TYR A 159 -31.82 -10.19 -6.57
C TYR A 159 -33.21 -10.04 -5.95
N THR A 160 -34.14 -9.62 -6.78
CA THR A 160 -35.59 -9.64 -6.43
C THR A 160 -36.07 -11.06 -6.24
N SER A 161 -37.29 -11.22 -5.67
CA SER A 161 -37.93 -12.52 -5.52
C SER A 161 -38.19 -13.22 -6.87
N LEU A 162 -38.19 -12.49 -7.98
CA LEU A 162 -38.37 -13.02 -9.34
C LEU A 162 -37.03 -13.36 -10.01
N GLY A 163 -35.88 -13.18 -9.35
CA GLY A 163 -34.56 -13.50 -9.86
C GLY A 163 -33.92 -12.44 -10.77
N PHE A 164 -34.48 -11.23 -10.84
CA PHE A 164 -33.88 -10.10 -11.54
C PHE A 164 -32.93 -9.36 -10.62
N LEU A 165 -31.93 -8.67 -11.16
CA LEU A 165 -31.10 -7.76 -10.38
C LEU A 165 -31.95 -6.67 -9.73
N GLU A 166 -31.75 -6.44 -8.45
CA GLU A 166 -32.43 -5.42 -7.69
C GLU A 166 -32.02 -4.01 -8.06
N TYR A 167 -30.72 -3.84 -8.35
CA TYR A 167 -30.14 -2.56 -8.72
C TYR A 167 -29.68 -2.56 -10.19
N SER A 168 -29.96 -1.49 -10.90
CA SER A 168 -29.41 -1.25 -12.23
C SER A 168 -27.92 -0.91 -12.16
N PHE A 169 -27.24 -1.00 -13.29
CA PHE A 169 -25.83 -0.57 -13.39
C PHE A 169 -25.66 0.89 -13.00
N ILE A 170 -26.57 1.77 -13.43
CA ILE A 170 -26.51 3.21 -13.15
C ILE A 170 -26.61 3.48 -11.63
N GLU A 171 -27.57 2.86 -10.96
CA GLU A 171 -27.74 3.00 -9.51
C GLU A 171 -26.48 2.55 -8.75
N SER A 172 -25.83 1.47 -9.18
CA SER A 172 -24.58 1.03 -8.57
C SER A 172 -23.43 2.02 -8.81
N VAL A 173 -23.35 2.64 -9.98
CA VAL A 173 -22.34 3.68 -10.27
C VAL A 173 -22.60 4.95 -9.45
N GLU A 174 -23.84 5.40 -9.37
CA GLU A 174 -24.21 6.57 -8.57
C GLU A 174 -23.87 6.39 -7.07
N ALA A 175 -24.13 5.21 -6.53
CA ALA A 175 -23.78 4.87 -5.15
C ALA A 175 -22.26 4.93 -4.89
N MET A 176 -21.42 4.75 -5.91
CA MET A 176 -19.95 4.81 -5.79
C MET A 176 -19.39 6.24 -5.87
N HIS A 177 -20.10 7.21 -6.42
CA HIS A 177 -19.60 8.58 -6.66
C HIS A 177 -18.96 9.24 -5.41
N PRO A 178 -19.54 9.18 -4.20
CA PRO A 178 -18.90 9.78 -3.02
C PRO A 178 -17.51 9.21 -2.73
N PHE A 179 -17.36 7.90 -2.92
CA PHE A 179 -16.08 7.21 -2.69
C PHE A 179 -15.04 7.58 -3.76
N TYR A 180 -15.46 7.80 -5.00
CA TYR A 180 -14.58 8.27 -6.08
C TYR A 180 -14.04 9.69 -5.82
N ILE A 181 -14.82 10.55 -5.19
CA ILE A 181 -14.35 11.87 -4.76
C ILE A 181 -13.27 11.73 -3.69
N ILE A 182 -13.52 10.89 -2.68
CA ILE A 182 -12.53 10.63 -1.60
C ILE A 182 -11.27 10.00 -2.18
N ARG A 183 -11.41 9.03 -3.10
CA ARG A 183 -10.29 8.41 -3.83
C ARG A 183 -9.47 9.45 -4.58
N ALA A 184 -10.11 10.34 -5.31
CA ALA A 184 -9.45 11.40 -6.07
C ALA A 184 -8.66 12.35 -5.15
N ALA A 185 -9.26 12.75 -4.03
CA ALA A 185 -8.60 13.57 -3.01
C ALA A 185 -7.39 12.84 -2.39
N GLY A 186 -7.55 11.57 -2.03
CA GLY A 186 -6.46 10.74 -1.50
C GLY A 186 -5.31 10.56 -2.49
N GLY A 187 -5.63 10.30 -3.76
CA GLY A 187 -4.64 10.20 -4.85
C GLY A 187 -3.90 11.52 -5.10
N ALA A 188 -4.61 12.66 -5.06
CA ALA A 188 -4.00 13.98 -5.18
C ALA A 188 -3.02 14.27 -4.04
N LEU A 189 -3.38 13.94 -2.79
CA LEU A 189 -2.47 14.07 -1.65
C LEU A 189 -1.23 13.20 -1.81
N PHE A 190 -1.38 11.96 -2.26
CA PHE A 190 -0.24 11.08 -2.50
C PHE A 190 0.69 11.63 -3.59
N LEU A 191 0.14 12.17 -4.67
CA LEU A 191 0.89 12.84 -5.73
C LEU A 191 1.65 14.07 -5.21
N VAL A 192 1.00 14.91 -4.40
CA VAL A 192 1.65 16.07 -3.76
C VAL A 192 2.83 15.62 -2.90
N GLY A 193 2.66 14.55 -2.12
CA GLY A 193 3.76 13.94 -1.36
C GLY A 193 4.94 13.53 -2.26
N ALA A 194 4.67 12.86 -3.36
CA ALA A 194 5.71 12.45 -4.33
C ALA A 194 6.42 13.66 -4.96
N LEU A 195 5.71 14.74 -5.26
CA LEU A 195 6.30 15.99 -5.77
C LEU A 195 7.20 16.66 -4.74
N ILE A 196 6.81 16.66 -3.45
CA ILE A 196 7.65 17.13 -2.33
C ILE A 196 8.95 16.31 -2.27
N MET A 197 8.87 14.99 -2.42
CA MET A 197 10.05 14.14 -2.47
C MET A 197 10.94 14.49 -3.66
N ALA A 198 10.37 14.57 -4.85
CA ALA A 198 11.12 14.89 -6.06
C ALA A 198 11.87 16.21 -5.91
N PHE A 199 11.23 17.25 -5.38
CA PHE A 199 11.86 18.53 -5.09
C PHE A 199 12.98 18.40 -4.05
N ASN A 200 12.74 17.70 -2.95
CA ASN A 200 13.73 17.53 -1.88
C ASN A 200 14.97 16.79 -2.38
N LEU A 201 14.79 15.71 -3.15
CA LEU A 201 15.91 14.96 -3.73
C LEU A 201 16.65 15.77 -4.80
N TRP A 202 15.93 16.52 -5.64
CA TRP A 202 16.55 17.42 -6.61
C TRP A 202 17.42 18.49 -5.93
N MET A 203 16.93 19.11 -4.86
CA MET A 203 17.68 20.05 -4.06
C MET A 203 18.88 19.40 -3.34
N THR A 204 18.73 18.16 -2.88
CA THR A 204 19.81 17.38 -2.28
C THR A 204 20.97 17.18 -3.27
N VAL A 205 20.65 16.81 -4.50
CA VAL A 205 21.64 16.58 -5.56
C VAL A 205 22.32 17.88 -6.01
N ASN A 206 21.59 19.01 -6.05
CA ASN A 206 22.09 20.28 -6.56
C ASN A 206 22.57 21.25 -5.47
N ALA A 207 22.28 21.02 -4.19
CA ALA A 207 22.85 21.80 -3.08
C ALA A 207 24.38 21.63 -3.05
N GLY A 208 25.11 22.70 -2.81
CA GLY A 208 26.58 22.70 -2.77
C GLY A 208 27.19 21.58 -1.93
N GLN A 209 28.52 21.44 -1.95
CA GLN A 209 29.24 20.38 -1.21
C GLN A 209 28.79 20.32 0.25
N ALA A 210 28.54 19.12 0.78
CA ALA A 210 28.32 18.91 2.21
C ALA A 210 29.56 19.39 2.97
N SER A 211 29.37 20.07 4.08
CA SER A 211 30.50 20.39 4.96
C SER A 211 31.09 19.07 5.47
N GLU A 212 32.39 18.88 5.29
CA GLU A 212 33.12 17.65 5.65
C GLU A 212 33.08 17.29 7.15
N THR A 213 32.45 18.10 7.99
CA THR A 213 32.55 18.02 9.45
C THR A 213 31.47 17.20 10.16
N GLU A 214 30.43 16.72 9.53
CA GLU A 214 29.35 15.96 10.23
C GLU A 214 28.90 14.65 9.57
N GLY A 215 29.59 14.19 8.54
CA GLY A 215 29.20 13.00 7.76
C GLY A 215 29.58 11.64 8.36
N ALA A 216 30.19 11.59 9.53
CA ALA A 216 30.73 10.35 10.10
C ALA A 216 29.73 9.51 10.93
N GLY A 217 28.46 9.93 11.02
CA GLY A 217 27.47 9.27 11.88
C GLY A 217 26.39 8.43 11.21
N ALA A 218 26.35 8.37 9.90
CA ALA A 218 25.29 7.62 9.17
C ALA A 218 25.88 6.36 8.52
N LEU A 219 25.53 5.23 9.07
CA LEU A 219 25.77 3.89 8.54
C LEU A 219 27.26 3.43 8.58
N GLN A 220 27.80 3.17 9.76
CA GLN A 220 28.81 2.12 9.89
C GLN A 220 28.12 0.76 9.73
N PRO A 221 28.64 -0.14 8.88
CA PRO A 221 28.18 -1.53 8.88
C PRO A 221 28.44 -2.10 10.27
N ALA A 222 27.46 -2.79 10.82
CA ALA A 222 27.64 -3.56 12.04
C ALA A 222 28.71 -4.64 11.76
N GLU A 223 29.81 -4.60 12.53
CA GLU A 223 30.76 -5.70 12.63
C GLU A 223 30.13 -6.92 13.26
#